data_8f7e67f8264cdea394e3a3c61d415b77
#
_entry.id   8f7e67f8264cdea394e3a3c61d415b77
#
_cell.length_a   1.000
_cell.length_b   1.000
_cell.length_c   1.000
_cell.angle_alpha   90.00
_cell.angle_beta   90.00
_cell.angle_gamma   90.00
#
_symmetry.space_group_name_H-M   'P 1'
#
loop_
_entity.id
_entity.type
_entity.pdbx_description
1 polymer ?
#
loop_
_entity_poly.entity_id
_entity_poly.type
_entity_poly.pdbx_seq_one_letter_code
_entity_poly.pdbx_strand_id
1 'polypeptide(L)'
;YRSNAGRLIAGMPYLGQWQQRLDRIVARLEAHRGILMLEHLLDCFRVGGHAAEDSVAGYLVPFLEEGRLRLLAEATPRELSIARLRLPALVDRLQILTIPPLDRSQAMRVIDGVAEAPAQRDGLRVEPDYAAGVVDCFRRFAPGSPLPGAAVHFVHNDLARRGKRPGAGSIGLAEAVTAFARWSGLERRLVDDTVLLHHADLERDL
;
A
#
# COMPACT_ATOMS: atom_id res chain seq x y z
N TYR A 1 -15.05 -2.25 12.86
CA TYR A 1 -13.88 -1.97 13.70
C TYR A 1 -12.60 -2.23 12.88
N ARG A 2 -11.85 -1.19 12.58
CA ARG A 2 -10.58 -1.27 11.83
C ARG A 2 -9.40 -1.35 12.79
N SER A 3 -8.51 -2.33 12.56
CA SER A 3 -7.32 -2.55 13.40
C SER A 3 -6.21 -3.23 12.59
N ASN A 4 -5.07 -3.39 13.23
CA ASN A 4 -3.98 -4.26 12.77
C ASN A 4 -3.53 -5.17 13.91
N ALA A 5 -2.74 -6.20 13.58
CA ALA A 5 -2.30 -7.21 14.53
C ALA A 5 -1.59 -6.60 15.75
N GLY A 6 -0.68 -5.64 15.52
CA GLY A 6 0.05 -4.98 16.59
C GLY A 6 -0.85 -4.25 17.58
N ARG A 7 -1.89 -3.56 17.11
CA ARG A 7 -2.88 -2.88 17.98
C ARG A 7 -3.73 -3.84 18.78
N LEU A 8 -4.00 -5.02 18.25
CA LEU A 8 -4.79 -6.04 18.96
C LEU A 8 -4.08 -6.55 20.22
N ILE A 9 -2.74 -6.58 20.21
CA ILE A 9 -1.94 -7.09 21.33
C ILE A 9 -1.18 -6.01 22.10
N ALA A 10 -1.23 -4.75 21.66
CA ALA A 10 -0.45 -3.66 22.25
C ALA A 10 -0.69 -3.54 23.78
N GLY A 11 0.42 -3.43 24.52
CA GLY A 11 0.39 -3.27 25.98
C GLY A 11 0.08 -4.54 26.77
N MET A 12 0.20 -5.72 26.15
CA MET A 12 -0.12 -7.01 26.82
C MET A 12 1.09 -7.93 26.86
N PRO A 13 1.94 -7.85 27.90
CA PRO A 13 3.16 -8.63 28.01
C PRO A 13 2.92 -10.10 28.41
N TYR A 14 1.72 -10.47 28.91
CA TYR A 14 1.46 -11.82 29.40
C TYR A 14 0.58 -12.64 28.46
N LEU A 15 0.90 -13.94 28.37
CA LEU A 15 0.08 -14.94 27.70
C LEU A 15 -1.35 -14.91 28.26
N GLY A 16 -2.36 -14.93 27.38
CA GLY A 16 -3.77 -14.90 27.74
C GLY A 16 -4.43 -13.52 27.76
N GLN A 17 -3.67 -12.44 27.93
CA GLN A 17 -4.27 -11.09 27.98
C GLN A 17 -4.84 -10.63 26.64
N TRP A 18 -4.13 -10.90 25.56
CA TRP A 18 -4.58 -10.53 24.23
C TRP A 18 -5.78 -11.38 23.76
N GLN A 19 -5.85 -12.67 24.18
CA GLN A 19 -7.01 -13.52 23.92
C GLN A 19 -8.26 -12.93 24.57
N GLN A 20 -8.18 -12.61 25.87
CA GLN A 20 -9.31 -11.98 26.58
C GLN A 20 -9.76 -10.65 25.93
N ARG A 21 -8.81 -9.91 25.34
CA ARG A 21 -9.16 -8.69 24.59
C ARG A 21 -9.87 -9.02 23.31
N LEU A 22 -9.41 -10.03 22.57
CA LEU A 22 -10.07 -10.48 21.35
C LEU A 22 -11.47 -11.01 21.65
N ASP A 23 -11.66 -11.79 22.71
CA ASP A 23 -12.99 -12.26 23.16
C ASP A 23 -13.95 -11.09 23.38
N ARG A 24 -13.50 -10.05 24.06
CA ARG A 24 -14.32 -8.84 24.28
C ARG A 24 -14.63 -8.10 22.97
N ILE A 25 -13.67 -8.03 22.05
CA ILE A 25 -13.88 -7.41 20.73
C ILE A 25 -14.89 -8.23 19.93
N VAL A 26 -14.73 -9.56 19.88
CA VAL A 26 -15.64 -10.46 19.16
C VAL A 26 -17.05 -10.37 19.74
N ALA A 27 -17.21 -10.49 21.03
CA ALA A 27 -18.52 -10.38 21.69
C ALA A 27 -19.22 -9.05 21.39
N ARG A 28 -18.47 -7.94 21.37
CA ARG A 28 -19.02 -6.63 21.03
C ARG A 28 -19.38 -6.51 19.55
N LEU A 29 -18.58 -7.08 18.66
CA LEU A 29 -18.87 -7.11 17.22
C LEU A 29 -20.07 -7.97 16.91
N GLU A 30 -20.18 -9.14 17.55
CA GLU A 30 -21.32 -10.05 17.45
C GLU A 30 -22.62 -9.35 17.86
N ALA A 31 -22.66 -8.71 19.02
CA ALA A 31 -23.82 -7.99 19.54
C ALA A 31 -24.29 -6.86 18.60
N HIS A 32 -23.39 -6.22 17.88
CA HIS A 32 -23.69 -5.10 16.99
C HIS A 32 -23.68 -5.47 15.50
N ARG A 33 -23.60 -6.76 15.16
CA ARG A 33 -23.41 -7.26 13.78
C ARG A 33 -22.23 -6.55 13.06
N GLY A 34 -21.19 -6.23 13.81
CA GLY A 34 -20.02 -5.51 13.32
C GLY A 34 -19.08 -6.39 12.48
N ILE A 35 -18.13 -5.75 11.84
CA ILE A 35 -17.08 -6.38 11.04
C ILE A 35 -15.73 -6.01 11.66
N LEU A 36 -14.83 -6.98 11.83
CA LEU A 36 -13.42 -6.74 12.11
C LEU A 36 -12.69 -6.54 10.78
N MET A 37 -12.10 -5.38 10.58
CA MET A 37 -11.25 -5.10 9.44
C MET A 37 -9.78 -5.14 9.86
N LEU A 38 -8.99 -5.99 9.20
CA LEU A 38 -7.56 -6.14 9.40
C LEU A 38 -6.80 -5.59 8.19
N GLU A 39 -5.94 -4.60 8.42
CA GLU A 39 -5.18 -3.93 7.36
C GLU A 39 -4.17 -4.85 6.66
N HIS A 40 -3.58 -5.79 7.39
CA HIS A 40 -2.59 -6.74 6.88
C HIS A 40 -2.85 -8.12 7.46
N LEU A 41 -3.40 -9.02 6.66
CA LEU A 41 -3.74 -10.37 7.11
C LEU A 41 -2.51 -11.12 7.62
N LEU A 42 -1.39 -11.03 6.89
CA LEU A 42 -0.18 -11.80 7.20
C LEU A 42 0.44 -11.43 8.56
N ASP A 43 0.27 -10.20 9.02
CA ASP A 43 0.80 -9.79 10.33
C ASP A 43 0.12 -10.51 11.49
N CYS A 44 -1.14 -10.95 11.32
CA CYS A 44 -1.86 -11.72 12.32
C CYS A 44 -1.25 -13.11 12.59
N PHE A 45 -0.44 -13.62 11.64
CA PHE A 45 0.29 -14.88 11.77
C PHE A 45 1.63 -14.75 12.51
N ARG A 46 2.08 -13.52 12.72
CA ARG A 46 3.38 -13.22 13.35
C ARG A 46 3.25 -12.81 14.80
N VAL A 47 2.01 -12.66 15.26
CA VAL A 47 1.69 -12.04 16.54
C VAL A 47 0.83 -12.99 17.35
N GLY A 48 1.15 -13.14 18.65
CA GLY A 48 0.39 -13.94 19.61
C GLY A 48 1.13 -15.19 20.06
N GLY A 49 1.71 -15.99 19.17
CA GLY A 49 2.45 -17.21 19.46
C GLY A 49 3.48 -17.55 18.39
N HIS A 50 4.21 -18.65 18.56
CA HIS A 50 5.24 -19.10 17.63
C HIS A 50 4.68 -19.92 16.47
N ALA A 51 3.67 -20.76 16.74
CA ALA A 51 2.96 -21.52 15.73
C ALA A 51 1.82 -20.69 15.11
N ALA A 52 1.40 -21.05 13.89
CA ALA A 52 0.29 -20.35 13.22
C ALA A 52 -1.02 -20.50 13.98
N GLU A 53 -1.23 -21.63 14.60
CA GLU A 53 -2.40 -21.96 15.43
C GLU A 53 -2.46 -21.14 16.71
N ASP A 54 -1.29 -20.80 17.28
CA ASP A 54 -1.18 -20.00 18.50
C ASP A 54 -1.20 -18.49 18.23
N SER A 55 -1.23 -18.10 16.97
CA SER A 55 -1.24 -16.70 16.54
C SER A 55 -2.62 -16.06 16.66
N VAL A 56 -2.68 -14.73 16.53
CA VAL A 56 -3.94 -13.99 16.40
C VAL A 56 -4.80 -14.57 15.28
N ALA A 57 -4.18 -14.94 14.14
CA ALA A 57 -4.90 -15.56 13.02
C ALA A 57 -5.55 -16.88 13.41
N GLY A 58 -4.81 -17.78 14.08
CA GLY A 58 -5.33 -19.08 14.55
C GLY A 58 -6.44 -18.91 15.57
N TYR A 59 -6.28 -17.96 16.50
CA TYR A 59 -7.28 -17.68 17.52
C TYR A 59 -8.62 -17.19 16.97
N LEU A 60 -8.64 -16.56 15.80
CA LEU A 60 -9.87 -16.07 15.17
C LEU A 60 -10.64 -17.16 14.43
N VAL A 61 -10.02 -18.29 14.08
CA VAL A 61 -10.66 -19.37 13.28
C VAL A 61 -11.95 -19.88 13.90
N PRO A 62 -12.01 -20.28 15.18
CA PRO A 62 -13.24 -20.79 15.77
C PRO A 62 -14.41 -19.81 15.68
N PHE A 63 -14.16 -18.52 15.89
CA PHE A 63 -15.24 -17.51 15.81
C PHE A 63 -15.76 -17.30 14.39
N LEU A 64 -14.91 -17.50 13.36
CA LEU A 64 -15.35 -17.50 11.97
C LEU A 64 -16.16 -18.74 11.63
N GLU A 65 -15.76 -19.92 12.14
CA GLU A 65 -16.47 -21.18 11.95
C GLU A 65 -17.86 -21.18 12.58
N GLU A 66 -17.96 -20.60 13.77
CA GLU A 66 -19.22 -20.43 14.50
C GLU A 66 -20.10 -19.30 13.95
N GLY A 67 -19.61 -18.52 12.97
CA GLY A 67 -20.32 -17.37 12.40
C GLY A 67 -20.48 -16.18 13.35
N ARG A 68 -19.76 -16.17 14.45
CA ARG A 68 -19.76 -15.11 15.48
C ARG A 68 -18.92 -13.89 15.09
N LEU A 69 -17.98 -14.08 14.18
CA LEU A 69 -17.12 -13.02 13.68
C LEU A 69 -17.28 -12.86 12.17
N ARG A 70 -17.41 -11.61 11.70
CA ARG A 70 -17.24 -11.23 10.30
C ARG A 70 -15.90 -10.54 10.14
N LEU A 71 -15.08 -11.07 9.25
CA LEU A 71 -13.73 -10.59 9.00
C LEU A 71 -13.63 -10.00 7.59
N LEU A 72 -13.05 -8.82 7.48
CA LEU A 72 -12.55 -8.24 6.24
C LEU A 72 -11.04 -8.07 6.41
N ALA A 73 -10.25 -8.63 5.51
CA ALA A 73 -8.80 -8.52 5.57
C ALA A 73 -8.19 -8.18 4.21
N GLU A 74 -7.09 -7.45 4.23
CA GLU A 74 -6.32 -7.12 3.04
C GLU A 74 -5.07 -7.99 2.97
N ALA A 75 -4.78 -8.48 1.76
CA ALA A 75 -3.56 -9.24 1.48
C ALA A 75 -3.18 -9.11 0.01
N THR A 76 -1.89 -9.11 -0.27
CA THR A 76 -1.39 -9.31 -1.63
C THR A 76 -1.54 -10.78 -2.05
N PRO A 77 -1.52 -11.10 -3.37
CA PRO A 77 -1.56 -12.49 -3.83
C PRO A 77 -0.47 -13.38 -3.20
N ARG A 78 0.73 -12.81 -3.02
CA ARG A 78 1.84 -13.50 -2.36
C ARG A 78 1.56 -13.78 -0.87
N GLU A 79 1.06 -12.80 -0.15
CA GLU A 79 0.68 -12.96 1.26
C GLU A 79 -0.45 -13.96 1.44
N LEU A 80 -1.44 -13.95 0.54
CA LEU A 80 -2.52 -14.92 0.53
C LEU A 80 -2.00 -16.35 0.32
N SER A 81 -1.03 -16.54 -0.59
CA SER A 81 -0.39 -17.85 -0.80
C SER A 81 0.34 -18.33 0.46
N ILE A 82 1.05 -17.42 1.14
CA ILE A 82 1.72 -17.73 2.42
C ILE A 82 0.69 -18.08 3.51
N ALA A 83 -0.41 -17.33 3.59
CA ALA A 83 -1.48 -17.59 4.56
C ALA A 83 -2.12 -18.98 4.34
N ARG A 84 -2.36 -19.37 3.08
CA ARG A 84 -2.89 -20.69 2.74
C ARG A 84 -1.97 -21.84 3.17
N LEU A 85 -0.67 -21.65 3.05
CA LEU A 85 0.31 -22.68 3.48
C LEU A 85 0.40 -22.76 5.00
N ARG A 86 0.28 -21.63 5.70
CA ARG A 86 0.46 -21.57 7.15
C ARG A 86 -0.77 -21.98 7.95
N LEU A 87 -1.95 -21.56 7.50
CA LEU A 87 -3.22 -21.79 8.20
C LEU A 87 -4.36 -21.86 7.17
N PRO A 88 -4.48 -22.99 6.44
CA PRO A 88 -5.54 -23.17 5.44
C PRO A 88 -6.93 -23.00 6.05
N ALA A 89 -7.14 -23.46 7.29
CA ALA A 89 -8.43 -23.33 7.99
C ALA A 89 -8.97 -21.89 8.05
N LEU A 90 -8.10 -20.88 8.20
CA LEU A 90 -8.51 -19.48 8.14
C LEU A 90 -8.93 -19.08 6.73
N VAL A 91 -8.09 -19.38 5.73
CA VAL A 91 -8.31 -18.93 4.35
C VAL A 91 -9.53 -19.57 3.73
N ASP A 92 -9.81 -20.83 4.07
CA ASP A 92 -10.99 -21.57 3.59
C ASP A 92 -12.33 -20.98 4.11
N ARG A 93 -12.29 -20.17 5.16
CA ARG A 93 -13.46 -19.44 5.70
C ARG A 93 -13.65 -18.06 5.08
N LEU A 94 -12.72 -17.62 4.22
CA LEU A 94 -12.75 -16.29 3.60
C LEU A 94 -13.19 -16.37 2.14
N GLN A 95 -14.12 -15.50 1.78
CA GLN A 95 -14.41 -15.24 0.37
C GLN A 95 -13.35 -14.30 -0.19
N ILE A 96 -12.62 -14.75 -1.22
CA ILE A 96 -11.55 -13.95 -1.81
C ILE A 96 -12.13 -13.09 -2.92
N LEU A 97 -11.94 -11.77 -2.76
CA LEU A 97 -12.24 -10.77 -3.77
C LEU A 97 -10.93 -10.24 -4.35
N THR A 98 -10.65 -10.55 -5.59
CA THR A 98 -9.46 -10.06 -6.28
C THR A 98 -9.71 -8.67 -6.86
N ILE A 99 -8.89 -7.71 -6.46
CA ILE A 99 -8.88 -6.35 -6.99
C ILE A 99 -7.69 -6.26 -7.96
N PRO A 100 -7.95 -6.18 -9.28
CA PRO A 100 -6.85 -6.06 -10.25
C PRO A 100 -6.14 -4.70 -10.11
N PRO A 101 -4.85 -4.62 -10.47
CA PRO A 101 -4.16 -3.35 -10.57
C PRO A 101 -4.83 -2.46 -11.62
N LEU A 102 -4.75 -1.15 -11.41
CA LEU A 102 -5.27 -0.20 -12.38
C LEU A 102 -4.47 -0.26 -13.70
N ASP A 103 -5.17 -0.11 -14.81
CA ASP A 103 -4.51 0.12 -16.10
C ASP A 103 -3.85 1.51 -16.14
N ARG A 104 -3.06 1.78 -17.21
CA ARG A 104 -2.34 3.04 -17.36
C ARG A 104 -3.30 4.24 -17.34
N SER A 105 -4.41 4.16 -18.06
CA SER A 105 -5.36 5.27 -18.18
C SER A 105 -6.09 5.55 -16.86
N GLN A 106 -6.46 4.50 -16.14
CA GLN A 106 -7.07 4.60 -14.82
C GLN A 106 -6.10 5.20 -13.80
N ALA A 107 -4.84 4.73 -13.83
CA ALA A 107 -3.80 5.24 -12.94
C ALA A 107 -3.52 6.74 -13.19
N MET A 108 -3.45 7.17 -14.47
CA MET A 108 -3.30 8.58 -14.81
C MET A 108 -4.43 9.43 -14.25
N ARG A 109 -5.70 9.03 -14.42
CA ARG A 109 -6.85 9.76 -13.86
C ARG A 109 -6.78 9.90 -12.34
N VAL A 110 -6.30 8.87 -11.63
CA VAL A 110 -6.09 8.96 -10.19
C VAL A 110 -4.99 9.96 -9.84
N ILE A 111 -3.88 9.94 -10.58
CA ILE A 111 -2.77 10.88 -10.35
C ILE A 111 -3.20 12.33 -10.62
N ASP A 112 -3.93 12.57 -11.71
CA ASP A 112 -4.49 13.90 -12.02
C ASP A 112 -5.38 14.41 -10.87
N GLY A 113 -6.35 13.60 -10.42
CA GLY A 113 -7.23 13.98 -9.32
C GLY A 113 -6.51 14.21 -7.99
N VAL A 114 -5.44 13.43 -7.72
CA VAL A 114 -4.63 13.60 -6.50
C VAL A 114 -3.75 14.85 -6.56
N ALA A 115 -3.27 15.22 -7.76
CA ALA A 115 -2.40 16.37 -7.94
C ALA A 115 -3.16 17.71 -7.91
N GLU A 116 -4.42 17.72 -8.33
CA GLU A 116 -5.20 18.94 -8.55
C GLU A 116 -5.34 19.83 -7.30
N ALA A 117 -5.87 19.30 -6.20
CA ALA A 117 -6.13 20.10 -5.00
C ALA A 117 -4.86 20.65 -4.32
N PRO A 118 -3.77 19.88 -4.12
CA PRO A 118 -2.51 20.42 -3.62
C PRO A 118 -1.89 21.46 -4.57
N ALA A 119 -1.95 21.22 -5.88
CA ALA A 119 -1.39 22.14 -6.87
C ALA A 119 -2.14 23.48 -6.85
N GLN A 120 -3.48 23.47 -6.85
CA GLN A 120 -4.29 24.70 -6.76
C GLN A 120 -4.00 25.49 -5.49
N ARG A 121 -3.94 24.80 -4.33
CA ARG A 121 -3.62 25.43 -3.05
C ARG A 121 -2.26 26.14 -3.06
N ASP A 122 -1.28 25.55 -3.71
CA ASP A 122 0.10 26.03 -3.71
C ASP A 122 0.43 26.90 -4.95
N GLY A 123 -0.58 27.22 -5.78
CA GLY A 123 -0.41 28.03 -6.99
C GLY A 123 0.39 27.37 -8.12
N LEU A 124 0.43 26.03 -8.09
CA LEU A 124 1.09 25.22 -9.11
C LEU A 124 0.13 24.94 -10.27
N ARG A 125 0.62 24.99 -11.50
CA ARG A 125 -0.08 24.50 -12.67
C ARG A 125 0.41 23.09 -13.02
N VAL A 126 -0.50 22.12 -13.02
CA VAL A 126 -0.21 20.75 -13.47
C VAL A 126 -0.45 20.66 -14.98
N GLU A 127 0.58 20.32 -15.73
CA GLU A 127 0.47 20.09 -17.16
C GLU A 127 -0.09 18.68 -17.45
N PRO A 128 -0.76 18.47 -18.61
CA PRO A 128 -1.44 17.20 -18.92
C PRO A 128 -0.52 15.97 -18.99
N ASP A 129 0.77 16.18 -19.20
CA ASP A 129 1.79 15.12 -19.33
C ASP A 129 2.41 14.70 -17.98
N TYR A 130 2.14 15.44 -16.89
CA TYR A 130 2.67 15.11 -15.55
C TYR A 130 2.25 13.72 -15.08
N ALA A 131 0.94 13.42 -15.13
CA ALA A 131 0.42 12.14 -14.69
C ALA A 131 0.93 10.98 -15.54
N ALA A 132 1.04 11.18 -16.86
CA ALA A 132 1.64 10.20 -17.76
C ALA A 132 3.09 9.91 -17.37
N GLY A 133 3.90 10.96 -17.16
CA GLY A 133 5.28 10.84 -16.73
C GLY A 133 5.43 10.07 -15.42
N VAL A 134 4.62 10.38 -14.41
CA VAL A 134 4.63 9.65 -13.13
C VAL A 134 4.30 8.18 -13.33
N VAL A 135 3.19 7.87 -14.02
CA VAL A 135 2.72 6.49 -14.21
C VAL A 135 3.74 5.66 -14.99
N ASP A 136 4.32 6.23 -16.06
CA ASP A 136 5.29 5.53 -16.90
C ASP A 136 6.62 5.28 -16.17
N CYS A 137 7.09 6.22 -15.35
CA CYS A 137 8.25 6.01 -14.46
C CYS A 137 8.02 4.84 -13.51
N PHE A 138 6.86 4.78 -12.83
CA PHE A 138 6.56 3.67 -11.91
C PHE A 138 6.45 2.33 -12.63
N ARG A 139 5.78 2.28 -13.79
CA ARG A 139 5.64 1.05 -14.58
C ARG A 139 6.97 0.49 -15.05
N ARG A 140 7.90 1.36 -15.42
CA ARG A 140 9.19 0.96 -15.98
C ARG A 140 10.22 0.63 -14.90
N PHE A 141 10.33 1.46 -13.89
CA PHE A 141 11.43 1.41 -12.92
C PHE A 141 11.03 0.88 -11.54
N ALA A 142 9.75 0.77 -11.25
CA ALA A 142 9.24 0.26 -9.98
C ALA A 142 8.11 -0.78 -10.19
N PRO A 143 8.31 -1.84 -11.00
CA PRO A 143 7.25 -2.80 -11.35
C PRO A 143 6.74 -3.60 -10.16
N GLY A 144 7.50 -3.67 -9.06
CA GLY A 144 7.08 -4.29 -7.79
C GLY A 144 6.14 -3.43 -6.95
N SER A 145 5.90 -2.17 -7.35
CA SER A 145 5.03 -1.22 -6.65
C SER A 145 3.70 -1.10 -7.39
N PRO A 146 2.63 -1.74 -6.89
CA PRO A 146 1.35 -1.73 -7.60
C PRO A 146 0.78 -0.31 -7.66
N LEU A 147 0.31 0.06 -8.86
CA LEU A 147 -0.40 1.32 -9.07
C LEU A 147 -1.84 1.22 -8.53
N PRO A 148 -2.41 2.31 -7.99
CA PRO A 148 -1.83 3.67 -7.94
C PRO A 148 -1.08 3.99 -6.64
N GLY A 149 -1.06 3.13 -5.62
CA GLY A 149 -0.69 3.44 -4.24
C GLY A 149 0.65 4.17 -4.11
N ALA A 150 1.74 3.56 -4.60
CA ALA A 150 3.09 4.14 -4.50
C ALA A 150 3.20 5.48 -5.26
N ALA A 151 2.57 5.57 -6.45
CA ALA A 151 2.56 6.79 -7.24
C ALA A 151 1.79 7.92 -6.55
N VAL A 152 0.67 7.62 -5.87
CA VAL A 152 -0.08 8.60 -5.07
C VAL A 152 0.77 9.17 -3.94
N HIS A 153 1.44 8.31 -3.18
CA HIS A 153 2.37 8.76 -2.12
C HIS A 153 3.52 9.61 -2.66
N PHE A 154 4.06 9.20 -3.80
CA PHE A 154 5.11 9.96 -4.48
C PHE A 154 4.63 11.37 -4.84
N VAL A 155 3.45 11.50 -5.49
CA VAL A 155 2.88 12.78 -5.90
C VAL A 155 2.60 13.68 -4.69
N HIS A 156 1.99 13.17 -3.63
CA HIS A 156 1.79 13.93 -2.41
C HIS A 156 3.10 14.48 -1.85
N ASN A 157 4.16 13.67 -1.79
CA ASN A 157 5.45 14.08 -1.27
C ASN A 157 6.16 15.09 -2.20
N ASP A 158 6.06 14.92 -3.53
CA ASP A 158 6.65 15.85 -4.49
C ASP A 158 5.97 17.22 -4.41
N LEU A 159 4.64 17.25 -4.44
CA LEU A 159 3.87 18.50 -4.34
C LEU A 159 4.10 19.21 -3.00
N ALA A 160 4.11 18.47 -1.89
CA ALA A 160 4.39 19.06 -0.57
C ALA A 160 5.79 19.70 -0.46
N ARG A 161 6.78 19.18 -1.19
CA ARG A 161 8.12 19.78 -1.28
C ARG A 161 8.13 21.06 -2.13
N ARG A 162 7.35 21.08 -3.20
CA ARG A 162 7.27 22.22 -4.13
C ARG A 162 6.51 23.39 -3.51
N GLY A 163 5.38 23.13 -2.85
CA GLY A 163 4.58 24.15 -2.18
C GLY A 163 5.33 24.94 -1.10
N LYS A 164 6.47 24.43 -0.63
CA LYS A 164 7.36 25.16 0.30
C LYS A 164 8.30 26.16 -0.39
N ARG A 165 8.30 26.24 -1.72
CA ARG A 165 9.17 27.13 -2.49
C ARG A 165 8.32 28.18 -3.20
N PRO A 166 8.39 29.47 -2.84
CA PRO A 166 7.69 30.53 -3.57
C PRO A 166 8.14 30.62 -5.02
N GLY A 167 7.20 30.84 -5.95
CA GLY A 167 7.48 30.96 -7.37
C GLY A 167 7.29 29.65 -8.16
N ALA A 168 6.46 28.80 -7.67
CA ALA A 168 6.09 27.53 -8.32
C ALA A 168 5.41 27.82 -9.68
N GLY A 169 6.08 27.41 -10.75
CA GLY A 169 5.58 27.44 -12.12
C GLY A 169 4.72 26.22 -12.47
N SER A 170 4.67 25.85 -13.75
CA SER A 170 4.02 24.61 -14.17
C SER A 170 4.90 23.39 -13.86
N ILE A 171 4.24 22.25 -13.66
CA ILE A 171 4.86 20.94 -13.50
C ILE A 171 4.34 20.00 -14.57
N GLY A 172 5.26 19.40 -15.31
CA GLY A 172 4.96 18.48 -16.40
C GLY A 172 5.85 17.24 -16.36
N LEU A 173 6.06 16.64 -17.53
CA LEU A 173 6.86 15.43 -17.69
C LEU A 173 8.28 15.59 -17.14
N ALA A 174 8.96 16.69 -17.46
CA ALA A 174 10.34 16.92 -17.02
C ALA A 174 10.48 16.98 -15.50
N GLU A 175 9.50 17.60 -14.84
CA GLU A 175 9.44 17.68 -13.38
C GLU A 175 9.11 16.33 -12.76
N ALA A 176 8.22 15.54 -13.36
CA ALA A 176 7.89 14.18 -12.94
C ALA A 176 9.13 13.27 -12.98
N VAL A 177 9.85 13.28 -14.11
CA VAL A 177 11.10 12.52 -14.32
C VAL A 177 12.18 12.94 -13.29
N THR A 178 12.38 14.24 -13.13
CA THR A 178 13.37 14.76 -12.16
C THR A 178 13.03 14.36 -10.71
N ALA A 179 11.76 14.43 -10.35
CA ALA A 179 11.30 14.04 -9.03
C ALA A 179 11.44 12.53 -8.80
N PHE A 180 11.11 11.73 -9.83
CA PHE A 180 11.22 10.27 -9.77
C PHE A 180 12.68 9.81 -9.69
N ALA A 181 13.59 10.41 -10.47
CA ALA A 181 15.02 10.12 -10.39
C ALA A 181 15.55 10.33 -8.95
N ARG A 182 15.14 11.44 -8.29
CA ARG A 182 15.49 11.72 -6.89
C ARG A 182 14.88 10.71 -5.91
N TRP A 183 13.64 10.29 -6.16
CA TRP A 183 12.94 9.35 -5.30
C TRP A 183 13.51 7.94 -5.39
N SER A 184 13.84 7.49 -6.60
CA SER A 184 14.36 6.15 -6.88
C SER A 184 15.86 6.01 -6.63
N GLY A 185 16.61 7.12 -6.59
CA GLY A 185 18.06 7.14 -6.56
C GLY A 185 18.71 6.85 -7.92
N LEU A 186 17.92 6.73 -9.00
CA LEU A 186 18.42 6.56 -10.35
C LEU A 186 18.92 7.90 -10.90
N GLU A 187 19.92 7.83 -11.76
CA GLU A 187 20.32 9.00 -12.51
C GLU A 187 19.22 9.49 -13.45
N ARG A 188 19.04 10.82 -13.53
CA ARG A 188 18.00 11.40 -14.37
C ARG A 188 18.08 10.92 -15.82
N ARG A 189 19.30 10.81 -16.40
CA ARG A 189 19.50 10.37 -17.76
C ARG A 189 18.99 8.96 -18.05
N LEU A 190 18.90 8.07 -17.03
CA LEU A 190 18.36 6.72 -17.18
C LEU A 190 16.83 6.71 -17.16
N VAL A 191 16.22 7.72 -16.56
CA VAL A 191 14.77 7.84 -16.41
C VAL A 191 14.15 8.67 -17.53
N ASP A 192 14.93 9.59 -18.10
CA ASP A 192 14.49 10.57 -19.10
C ASP A 192 14.63 10.00 -20.52
N ASP A 193 13.52 9.60 -21.13
CA ASP A 193 13.48 9.03 -22.48
C ASP A 193 13.86 10.04 -23.60
N THR A 194 13.97 11.32 -23.26
CA THR A 194 14.40 12.35 -24.22
C THR A 194 15.93 12.44 -24.34
N VAL A 195 16.65 11.80 -23.43
CA VAL A 195 18.11 11.77 -23.39
C VAL A 195 18.62 10.51 -24.09
N LEU A 196 19.36 10.73 -25.20
CA LEU A 196 20.06 9.63 -25.87
C LEU A 196 21.23 9.15 -25.00
N LEU A 197 21.17 7.88 -24.60
CA LEU A 197 22.26 7.23 -23.88
C LEU A 197 23.30 6.72 -24.90
N HIS A 198 24.52 7.25 -24.85
CA HIS A 198 25.62 6.71 -25.62
C HIS A 198 26.31 5.60 -24.85
N HIS A 199 26.63 4.48 -25.51
CA HIS A 199 27.28 3.31 -24.92
C HIS A 199 28.57 3.69 -24.16
N ALA A 200 29.35 4.61 -24.72
CA ALA A 200 30.60 5.11 -24.12
C ALA A 200 30.39 5.83 -22.76
N ASP A 201 29.20 6.40 -22.52
CA ASP A 201 28.90 7.06 -21.24
C ASP A 201 28.52 6.03 -20.16
N LEU A 202 27.88 4.92 -20.58
CA LEU A 202 27.55 3.82 -19.65
C LEU A 202 28.79 3.03 -19.20
N GLU A 203 29.77 2.84 -20.08
CA GLU A 203 31.04 2.16 -19.75
C GLU A 203 31.93 2.96 -18.80
N ARG A 204 31.78 4.27 -18.74
CA ARG A 204 32.59 5.15 -17.88
C ARG A 204 32.08 5.17 -16.44
N ASP A 205 30.82 4.85 -16.22
CA ASP A 205 30.13 4.95 -14.93
C ASP A 205 29.92 3.59 -14.26
N LEU A 206 30.38 2.49 -14.89
CA LEU A 206 30.45 1.13 -14.34
C LEU A 206 31.88 0.86 -13.80
#